data_1777cf4d13797a8e21efe85bb5c8214d
#
_entry.id   1777cf4d13797a8e21efe85bb5c8214d
#
_cell.length_a   1.000
_cell.length_b   1.000
_cell.length_c   1.000
_cell.angle_alpha   90.00
_cell.angle_beta   90.00
_cell.angle_gamma   90.00
#
_symmetry.space_group_name_H-M   'P 1'
#
loop_
_entity.id
_entity.type
_entity.pdbx_description
1 polymer ?
#
loop_
_entity_poly.entity_id
_entity_poly.type
_entity_poly.pdbx_seq_one_letter_code
_entity_poly.pdbx_strand_id
1 'polypeptide(L)'
;GIDGISTTRADLLPYGKYKLEETKAPEGYLTDGAKAIEFSITENGKIVDLTDESHSIYNQIKRGDLEGVKIGAGTHKRLANVPFKITSKTTGESHIVVTDKNGQFSTASNWSSHKRNTNAGKSSEDGIWFGTSEPDDSKGALLYDTYEIEELACESNKGMKLIPAFEVVVSRNKVTIDLGTLTDEYEKEITIHTTATDKETGEKIIVAGKKVTIVDTVTLDGLEEGRKYQLKGWQMLKEENAELLIDGKR
;
A
#
# COMPACT_ATOMS: atom_id res chain seq x y z
N GLY A 1 -2.41 -31.50 -15.87
CA GLY A 1 -3.54 -32.02 -15.10
C GLY A 1 -3.98 -31.04 -14.00
N ILE A 2 -5.15 -31.25 -13.45
CA ILE A 2 -5.74 -30.31 -12.44
C ILE A 2 -4.91 -30.32 -11.15
N ASP A 3 -4.31 -31.46 -10.81
CA ASP A 3 -3.53 -31.63 -9.57
C ASP A 3 -2.01 -31.60 -9.80
N GLY A 4 -1.56 -30.95 -10.89
CA GLY A 4 -0.15 -30.93 -11.26
C GLY A 4 0.39 -32.22 -11.81
N ILE A 5 -0.45 -33.27 -11.94
CA ILE A 5 -0.09 -34.56 -12.48
C ILE A 5 -0.52 -34.69 -13.96
N SER A 6 0.35 -35.21 -14.78
CA SER A 6 0.06 -35.49 -16.19
C SER A 6 0.51 -36.90 -16.57
N THR A 7 -0.24 -37.56 -17.44
CA THR A 7 0.08 -38.88 -17.94
C THR A 7 0.17 -38.89 -19.47
N THR A 8 1.09 -39.66 -20.03
CA THR A 8 1.12 -39.93 -21.46
C THR A 8 0.02 -40.90 -21.86
N ARG A 9 -0.33 -40.93 -23.15
CA ARG A 9 -1.18 -42.01 -23.69
C ARG A 9 -0.48 -43.36 -23.55
N ALA A 10 -1.26 -44.44 -23.39
CA ALA A 10 -0.74 -45.79 -23.40
C ALA A 10 0.05 -46.05 -24.70
N ASP A 11 1.11 -46.85 -24.59
CA ASP A 11 1.96 -47.29 -25.72
C ASP A 11 2.59 -46.18 -26.57
N LEU A 12 2.78 -44.98 -25.95
CA LEU A 12 3.37 -43.84 -26.64
C LEU A 12 4.90 -43.97 -26.77
N LEU A 13 5.56 -44.46 -25.71
CA LEU A 13 7.01 -44.46 -25.59
C LEU A 13 7.56 -45.89 -25.81
N PRO A 14 8.37 -46.14 -26.87
CA PRO A 14 9.04 -47.42 -27.07
C PRO A 14 10.15 -47.68 -26.03
N TYR A 15 10.80 -48.81 -26.10
CA TYR A 15 11.99 -49.09 -25.30
C TYR A 15 13.04 -48.01 -25.47
N GLY A 16 13.60 -47.54 -24.37
CA GLY A 16 14.65 -46.51 -24.43
C GLY A 16 14.85 -45.76 -23.15
N LYS A 17 15.84 -44.87 -23.17
CA LYS A 17 16.11 -43.88 -22.13
C LYS A 17 15.50 -42.56 -22.52
N TYR A 18 14.88 -41.90 -21.57
CA TYR A 18 14.13 -40.65 -21.78
C TYR A 18 14.54 -39.59 -20.78
N LYS A 19 14.36 -38.36 -21.20
CA LYS A 19 14.52 -37.16 -20.39
C LYS A 19 13.23 -36.35 -20.48
N LEU A 20 12.63 -36.04 -19.33
CA LEU A 20 11.48 -35.14 -19.21
C LEU A 20 11.98 -33.77 -18.77
N GLU A 21 11.69 -32.76 -19.56
CA GLU A 21 12.05 -31.38 -19.28
C GLU A 21 10.82 -30.47 -19.35
N GLU A 22 10.70 -29.55 -18.40
CA GLU A 22 9.74 -28.50 -18.49
C GLU A 22 10.20 -27.44 -19.49
N THR A 23 9.46 -27.21 -20.55
CA THR A 23 9.79 -26.25 -21.60
C THR A 23 9.21 -24.86 -21.35
N LYS A 24 8.21 -24.76 -20.48
CA LYS A 24 7.54 -23.51 -20.13
C LYS A 24 6.95 -23.59 -18.73
N ALA A 25 7.42 -22.72 -17.83
CA ALA A 25 6.86 -22.59 -16.52
C ALA A 25 5.45 -21.94 -16.55
N PRO A 26 4.62 -22.18 -15.53
CA PRO A 26 3.38 -21.44 -15.31
C PRO A 26 3.62 -19.95 -15.19
N GLU A 27 2.56 -19.15 -15.38
CA GLU A 27 2.65 -17.71 -15.17
C GLU A 27 3.12 -17.39 -13.75
N GLY A 28 4.00 -16.39 -13.62
CA GLY A 28 4.59 -16.01 -12.33
C GLY A 28 5.82 -16.83 -11.93
N TYR A 29 6.15 -17.90 -12.66
CA TYR A 29 7.27 -18.78 -12.36
C TYR A 29 8.36 -18.74 -13.43
N LEU A 30 9.52 -19.30 -13.09
CA LEU A 30 10.68 -19.50 -13.95
C LEU A 30 10.96 -20.98 -14.07
N THR A 31 11.49 -21.41 -15.23
CA THR A 31 12.01 -22.77 -15.41
C THR A 31 13.36 -22.97 -14.71
N ASP A 32 14.02 -21.88 -14.28
CA ASP A 32 15.27 -21.94 -13.55
C ASP A 32 15.13 -22.76 -12.27
N GLY A 33 15.95 -23.84 -12.19
CA GLY A 33 15.88 -24.79 -11.08
C GLY A 33 14.97 -25.99 -11.31
N ALA A 34 14.14 -25.99 -12.34
CA ALA A 34 13.40 -27.17 -12.77
C ALA A 34 14.38 -28.23 -13.29
N LYS A 35 14.61 -29.28 -12.53
CA LYS A 35 15.53 -30.36 -12.91
C LYS A 35 14.83 -31.29 -13.89
N ALA A 36 15.54 -31.64 -14.96
CA ALA A 36 15.06 -32.68 -15.85
C ALA A 36 15.07 -34.05 -15.14
N ILE A 37 14.06 -34.85 -15.45
CA ILE A 37 13.90 -36.21 -14.91
C ILE A 37 14.35 -37.20 -15.98
N GLU A 38 15.31 -38.06 -15.63
CA GLU A 38 15.73 -39.17 -16.50
C GLU A 38 15.04 -40.46 -16.09
N PHE A 39 14.50 -41.18 -17.04
CA PHE A 39 13.85 -42.46 -16.81
C PHE A 39 14.05 -43.42 -17.99
N SER A 40 13.68 -44.69 -17.82
CA SER A 40 13.82 -45.69 -18.87
C SER A 40 12.54 -46.54 -19.02
N ILE A 41 12.19 -46.84 -20.26
CA ILE A 41 11.16 -47.83 -20.57
C ILE A 41 11.88 -49.12 -20.90
N THR A 42 11.71 -50.15 -20.07
CA THR A 42 12.41 -51.45 -20.18
C THR A 42 11.48 -52.66 -20.32
N GLU A 43 10.17 -52.46 -20.14
CA GLU A 43 9.16 -53.52 -20.19
C GLU A 43 7.94 -53.06 -20.99
N ASN A 44 7.38 -53.98 -21.80
CA ASN A 44 6.19 -53.68 -22.58
C ASN A 44 4.95 -53.57 -21.68
N GLY A 45 4.12 -52.56 -21.92
CA GLY A 45 2.88 -52.31 -21.16
C GLY A 45 3.08 -51.83 -19.73
N LYS A 46 4.31 -51.56 -19.29
CA LYS A 46 4.59 -51.03 -17.97
C LYS A 46 4.39 -49.53 -17.93
N ILE A 47 3.74 -49.08 -16.89
CA ILE A 47 3.66 -47.64 -16.55
C ILE A 47 4.87 -47.30 -15.66
N VAL A 48 5.63 -46.32 -16.06
CA VAL A 48 6.67 -45.71 -15.22
C VAL A 48 6.02 -44.54 -14.44
N ASP A 49 5.94 -44.72 -13.13
CA ASP A 49 5.38 -43.70 -12.23
C ASP A 49 6.49 -42.75 -11.78
N LEU A 50 6.32 -41.47 -12.07
CA LEU A 50 7.22 -40.36 -11.72
C LEU A 50 6.51 -39.35 -10.80
N THR A 51 5.51 -39.78 -10.03
CA THR A 51 4.70 -38.88 -9.18
C THR A 51 5.25 -38.73 -7.78
N ASP A 52 6.32 -39.41 -7.41
CA ASP A 52 6.95 -39.28 -6.11
C ASP A 52 7.73 -37.97 -5.97
N GLU A 53 8.06 -37.63 -4.74
CA GLU A 53 8.76 -36.38 -4.39
C GLU A 53 10.12 -36.24 -5.09
N SER A 54 10.84 -37.34 -5.34
CA SER A 54 12.15 -37.34 -5.98
C SER A 54 12.11 -36.92 -7.46
N HIS A 55 10.95 -37.07 -8.09
CA HIS A 55 10.67 -36.73 -9.48
C HIS A 55 9.83 -35.45 -9.64
N SER A 56 9.59 -34.74 -8.55
CA SER A 56 8.85 -33.47 -8.59
C SER A 56 9.68 -32.34 -9.23
N ILE A 57 9.05 -31.56 -10.11
CA ILE A 57 9.65 -30.42 -10.77
C ILE A 57 9.22 -29.16 -10.01
N TYR A 58 10.18 -28.45 -9.46
CA TYR A 58 9.96 -27.21 -8.71
C TYR A 58 10.36 -25.99 -9.52
N ASN A 59 9.43 -25.07 -9.69
CA ASN A 59 9.68 -23.80 -10.33
C ASN A 59 10.03 -22.73 -9.31
N GLN A 60 10.93 -21.86 -9.69
CA GLN A 60 11.22 -20.65 -8.90
C GLN A 60 10.16 -19.58 -9.21
N ILE A 61 9.51 -19.02 -8.18
CA ILE A 61 8.63 -17.88 -8.34
C ILE A 61 9.44 -16.64 -8.76
N LYS A 62 8.92 -15.83 -9.67
CA LYS A 62 9.50 -14.54 -10.01
C LYS A 62 9.47 -13.61 -8.81
N ARG A 63 10.51 -12.78 -8.68
CA ARG A 63 10.63 -11.79 -7.62
C ARG A 63 11.14 -10.48 -8.17
N GLY A 64 10.65 -9.38 -7.64
CA GLY A 64 11.05 -8.02 -7.98
C GLY A 64 11.16 -7.13 -6.75
N ASP A 65 11.42 -5.86 -6.98
CA ASP A 65 11.59 -4.85 -5.96
C ASP A 65 10.79 -3.58 -6.29
N LEU A 66 10.64 -2.72 -5.29
CA LEU A 66 10.04 -1.39 -5.41
C LEU A 66 11.01 -0.35 -4.88
N GLU A 67 10.98 0.84 -5.48
CA GLU A 67 11.66 2.02 -4.97
C GLU A 67 10.84 3.28 -5.23
N GLY A 68 11.11 4.33 -4.48
CA GLY A 68 10.44 5.60 -4.64
C GLY A 68 11.03 6.71 -3.78
N VAL A 69 10.51 7.92 -3.99
CA VAL A 69 10.92 9.12 -3.27
C VAL A 69 9.68 9.81 -2.70
N LYS A 70 9.71 10.14 -1.42
CA LYS A 70 8.65 10.86 -0.73
C LYS A 70 8.99 12.34 -0.55
N ILE A 71 8.08 13.20 -0.97
CA ILE A 71 8.17 14.66 -0.74
C ILE A 71 6.88 15.20 -0.15
N GLY A 72 6.98 16.29 0.59
CA GLY A 72 5.83 17.05 1.07
C GLY A 72 5.35 18.08 0.04
N ALA A 73 4.11 18.51 0.19
CA ALA A 73 3.50 19.56 -0.63
C ALA A 73 4.23 20.92 -0.51
N GLY A 74 4.02 21.76 -1.48
CA GLY A 74 4.49 23.14 -1.48
C GLY A 74 5.97 23.31 -1.72
N THR A 75 6.79 23.11 -0.71
CA THR A 75 8.26 23.29 -0.79
C THR A 75 8.97 22.12 -1.45
N HIS A 76 8.28 21.03 -1.78
CA HIS A 76 8.86 19.77 -2.29
C HIS A 76 9.97 19.21 -1.39
N LYS A 77 9.89 19.49 -0.09
CA LYS A 77 10.84 18.97 0.88
C LYS A 77 10.76 17.44 0.94
N ARG A 78 11.90 16.81 0.88
CA ARG A 78 12.01 15.36 1.06
C ARG A 78 11.65 14.97 2.49
N LEU A 79 10.80 13.96 2.64
CA LEU A 79 10.29 13.52 3.94
C LEU A 79 10.97 12.23 4.38
N ALA A 80 11.77 12.35 5.44
CA ALA A 80 12.41 11.23 6.09
C ALA A 80 11.48 10.53 7.07
N ASN A 81 11.74 9.25 7.33
CA ASN A 81 11.01 8.42 8.31
C ASN A 81 9.51 8.27 8.01
N VAL A 82 9.11 8.38 6.74
CA VAL A 82 7.72 8.10 6.32
C VAL A 82 7.58 6.61 6.06
N PRO A 83 6.68 5.91 6.78
CA PRO A 83 6.46 4.48 6.59
C PRO A 83 5.47 4.24 5.46
N PHE A 84 5.80 3.28 4.59
CA PHE A 84 4.93 2.71 3.57
C PHE A 84 4.68 1.24 3.87
N LYS A 85 3.41 0.87 4.01
CA LYS A 85 2.99 -0.51 4.17
C LYS A 85 2.75 -1.12 2.79
N ILE A 86 3.38 -2.25 2.55
CA ILE A 86 3.28 -3.03 1.32
C ILE A 86 2.52 -4.30 1.68
N THR A 87 1.36 -4.54 1.06
CA THR A 87 0.49 -5.68 1.36
C THR A 87 0.26 -6.52 0.11
N SER A 88 0.58 -7.81 0.16
CA SER A 88 0.25 -8.79 -0.88
C SER A 88 -1.26 -8.95 -1.00
N LYS A 89 -1.81 -8.82 -2.20
CA LYS A 89 -3.25 -9.02 -2.45
C LYS A 89 -3.64 -10.50 -2.43
N THR A 90 -2.69 -11.39 -2.71
CA THR A 90 -2.95 -12.84 -2.73
C THR A 90 -2.90 -13.44 -1.34
N THR A 91 -1.89 -13.09 -0.53
CA THR A 91 -1.66 -13.74 0.78
C THR A 91 -2.09 -12.90 1.96
N GLY A 92 -2.23 -11.58 1.81
CA GLY A 92 -2.44 -10.63 2.89
C GLY A 92 -1.17 -10.36 3.73
N GLU A 93 -0.04 -10.98 3.41
CA GLU A 93 1.25 -10.69 4.04
C GLU A 93 1.60 -9.22 3.84
N SER A 94 2.08 -8.55 4.89
CA SER A 94 2.43 -7.14 4.81
C SER A 94 3.72 -6.83 5.55
N HIS A 95 4.49 -5.89 4.97
CA HIS A 95 5.73 -5.38 5.54
C HIS A 95 5.77 -3.86 5.37
N ILE A 96 6.58 -3.20 6.20
CA ILE A 96 6.73 -1.74 6.18
C ILE A 96 8.16 -1.40 5.75
N VAL A 97 8.26 -0.50 4.78
CA VAL A 97 9.51 0.20 4.42
C VAL A 97 9.44 1.63 4.87
N VAL A 98 10.58 2.21 5.21
CA VAL A 98 10.66 3.58 5.76
C VAL A 98 11.60 4.41 4.92
N THR A 99 11.24 5.66 4.62
CA THR A 99 12.11 6.56 3.86
C THR A 99 13.33 6.99 4.68
N ASP A 100 14.47 7.11 4.00
CA ASP A 100 15.72 7.60 4.57
C ASP A 100 15.72 9.14 4.74
N LYS A 101 16.85 9.68 5.16
CA LYS A 101 17.05 11.14 5.32
C LYS A 101 16.85 11.95 4.02
N ASN A 102 16.92 11.31 2.87
CA ASN A 102 16.69 11.91 1.55
C ASN A 102 15.28 11.64 1.03
N GLY A 103 14.37 11.10 1.84
CA GLY A 103 13.02 10.73 1.46
C GLY A 103 12.96 9.54 0.50
N GLN A 104 14.03 8.78 0.36
CA GLN A 104 14.10 7.61 -0.53
C GLN A 104 13.81 6.33 0.22
N PHE A 105 13.19 5.38 -0.44
CA PHE A 105 13.06 4.00 0.02
C PHE A 105 13.25 3.03 -1.14
N SER A 106 13.73 1.84 -0.83
CA SER A 106 13.80 0.73 -1.78
C SER A 106 13.72 -0.59 -1.02
N THR A 107 13.15 -1.62 -1.66
CA THR A 107 13.13 -2.98 -1.15
C THR A 107 14.31 -3.80 -1.62
N ALA A 108 15.11 -3.28 -2.53
CA ALA A 108 16.22 -3.99 -3.16
C ALA A 108 17.39 -4.25 -2.17
N SER A 109 18.08 -5.37 -2.33
CA SER A 109 19.16 -5.81 -1.44
C SER A 109 20.38 -4.90 -1.41
N ASN A 110 20.62 -4.11 -2.49
CA ASN A 110 21.67 -3.09 -2.52
C ASN A 110 21.34 -1.86 -1.68
N TRP A 111 20.06 -1.67 -1.33
CA TRP A 111 19.61 -0.65 -0.38
C TRP A 111 19.71 -1.15 1.06
N SER A 112 19.05 -2.28 1.34
CA SER A 112 19.14 -3.00 2.60
C SER A 112 19.12 -4.50 2.34
N SER A 113 20.10 -5.24 2.86
CA SER A 113 20.18 -6.70 2.69
C SER A 113 18.89 -7.37 3.16
N HIS A 114 18.31 -8.24 2.34
CA HIS A 114 17.14 -9.02 2.69
C HIS A 114 17.37 -9.92 3.91
N LYS A 115 18.62 -10.31 4.16
CA LYS A 115 19.01 -11.06 5.36
C LYS A 115 18.92 -10.25 6.65
N ARG A 116 18.87 -8.92 6.54
CA ARG A 116 18.55 -8.03 7.67
C ARG A 116 17.05 -7.78 7.81
N ASN A 117 16.25 -8.67 7.25
CA ASN A 117 14.81 -8.59 7.39
C ASN A 117 14.42 -8.76 8.85
N THR A 118 14.14 -7.65 9.50
CA THR A 118 13.58 -7.61 10.84
C THR A 118 12.06 -7.57 10.79
N ASN A 119 11.48 -7.29 9.64
CA ASN A 119 10.06 -6.93 9.45
C ASN A 119 9.58 -5.88 10.47
N ALA A 120 10.51 -5.13 11.06
CA ALA A 120 10.21 -4.18 12.11
C ALA A 120 9.63 -2.88 11.58
N GLY A 121 10.00 -2.48 10.34
CA GLY A 121 9.53 -1.26 9.70
C GLY A 121 9.83 0.02 10.50
N LYS A 122 10.95 0.07 11.20
CA LYS A 122 11.30 1.17 12.11
C LYS A 122 12.29 2.16 11.51
N SER A 123 13.07 1.72 10.56
CA SER A 123 14.10 2.55 9.92
C SER A 123 14.28 2.20 8.45
N SER A 124 14.92 3.08 7.70
CA SER A 124 15.27 2.85 6.30
C SER A 124 16.30 1.73 6.08
N GLU A 125 16.92 1.25 7.14
CA GLU A 125 17.89 0.15 7.09
C GLU A 125 17.24 -1.23 7.30
N ASP A 126 15.97 -1.26 7.68
CA ASP A 126 15.21 -2.50 7.84
C ASP A 126 14.88 -3.07 6.46
N GLY A 127 15.45 -4.23 6.15
CA GLY A 127 15.12 -5.00 4.96
C GLY A 127 13.76 -5.67 5.09
N ILE A 128 13.14 -6.00 3.99
CA ILE A 128 11.91 -6.81 3.94
C ILE A 128 12.10 -8.04 3.07
N TRP A 129 11.25 -9.04 3.31
CA TRP A 129 11.21 -10.26 2.53
C TRP A 129 9.83 -10.87 2.59
N PHE A 130 9.20 -11.09 1.45
CA PHE A 130 7.90 -11.73 1.32
C PHE A 130 8.03 -13.24 1.09
N GLY A 131 7.09 -13.99 1.68
CA GLY A 131 7.01 -15.44 1.60
C GLY A 131 7.89 -16.16 2.62
N THR A 132 7.81 -17.48 2.61
CA THR A 132 8.38 -18.36 3.64
C THR A 132 9.80 -18.85 3.35
N SER A 133 10.33 -18.56 2.15
CA SER A 133 11.71 -18.96 1.82
C SER A 133 12.74 -18.10 2.55
N GLU A 134 13.93 -18.65 2.75
CA GLU A 134 15.04 -17.88 3.31
C GLU A 134 15.37 -16.64 2.47
N PRO A 135 15.63 -15.49 3.10
CA PRO A 135 16.00 -14.26 2.41
C PRO A 135 17.27 -14.44 1.57
N ASP A 136 17.23 -13.97 0.32
CA ASP A 136 18.28 -14.13 -0.67
C ASP A 136 18.54 -12.80 -1.41
N ASP A 137 19.69 -12.19 -1.17
CA ASP A 137 20.07 -10.90 -1.75
C ASP A 137 20.27 -10.95 -3.29
N SER A 138 20.32 -12.13 -3.89
CA SER A 138 20.39 -12.30 -5.35
C SER A 138 19.02 -12.22 -6.04
N LYS A 139 17.94 -12.11 -5.27
CA LYS A 139 16.54 -12.10 -5.71
C LYS A 139 15.86 -10.83 -5.23
N GLY A 140 14.72 -10.47 -5.84
CA GLY A 140 13.88 -9.39 -5.32
C GLY A 140 13.16 -9.77 -4.03
N ALA A 141 12.81 -8.79 -3.20
CA ALA A 141 12.12 -8.98 -1.94
C ALA A 141 10.66 -9.42 -2.09
N LEU A 142 9.99 -8.96 -3.15
CA LEU A 142 8.57 -9.20 -3.41
C LEU A 142 8.36 -10.35 -4.40
N LEU A 143 7.39 -11.20 -4.12
CA LEU A 143 6.95 -12.27 -5.02
C LEU A 143 6.18 -11.71 -6.22
N TYR A 144 6.06 -12.48 -7.29
CA TYR A 144 5.08 -12.23 -8.36
C TYR A 144 3.68 -12.13 -7.76
N ASP A 145 3.13 -10.92 -7.72
CA ASP A 145 1.82 -10.60 -7.14
C ASP A 145 1.40 -9.17 -7.45
N THR A 146 0.19 -8.80 -7.07
CA THR A 146 -0.27 -7.42 -6.94
C THR A 146 -0.17 -6.99 -5.48
N TYR A 147 0.44 -5.84 -5.25
CA TYR A 147 0.63 -5.27 -3.92
C TYR A 147 -0.14 -3.97 -3.78
N GLU A 148 -0.78 -3.79 -2.63
CA GLU A 148 -1.30 -2.49 -2.19
C GLU A 148 -0.22 -1.76 -1.42
N ILE A 149 0.02 -0.50 -1.81
CA ILE A 149 0.99 0.40 -1.18
C ILE A 149 0.20 1.47 -0.43
N GLU A 150 0.39 1.55 0.87
CA GLU A 150 -0.30 2.48 1.77
C GLU A 150 0.72 3.33 2.52
N GLU A 151 0.63 4.66 2.38
CA GLU A 151 1.38 5.58 3.24
C GLU A 151 0.75 5.63 4.63
N LEU A 152 1.57 5.51 5.67
CA LEU A 152 1.10 5.57 7.05
C LEU A 152 1.40 6.93 7.67
N ALA A 153 0.49 7.39 8.53
CA ALA A 153 0.66 8.63 9.28
C ALA A 153 1.87 8.55 10.24
N CYS A 154 2.67 9.60 10.24
CA CYS A 154 3.83 9.75 11.12
C CYS A 154 4.08 11.22 11.43
N GLU A 155 5.08 11.52 12.27
CA GLU A 155 5.41 12.91 12.61
C GLU A 155 5.90 13.71 11.38
N SER A 156 6.58 13.05 10.42
CA SER A 156 7.14 13.72 9.24
C SER A 156 6.09 14.18 8.21
N ASN A 157 4.93 13.54 8.16
CA ASN A 157 3.82 13.87 7.26
C ASN A 157 2.60 14.46 8.00
N LYS A 158 2.79 14.87 9.27
CA LYS A 158 1.73 15.46 10.09
C LYS A 158 1.20 16.76 9.48
N GLY A 159 -0.13 16.90 9.41
CA GLY A 159 -0.81 18.03 8.78
C GLY A 159 -0.79 17.99 7.25
N MET A 160 -0.42 16.86 6.67
CA MET A 160 -0.50 16.61 5.24
C MET A 160 -1.59 15.59 4.95
N LYS A 161 -2.23 15.74 3.81
CA LYS A 161 -3.15 14.76 3.26
C LYS A 161 -2.31 13.67 2.60
N LEU A 162 -2.34 12.49 3.21
CA LEU A 162 -1.59 11.32 2.72
C LEU A 162 -2.06 10.94 1.31
N ILE A 163 -1.17 10.34 0.52
CA ILE A 163 -1.54 9.79 -0.77
C ILE A 163 -2.55 8.65 -0.58
N PRO A 164 -3.57 8.52 -1.44
CA PRO A 164 -4.44 7.36 -1.44
C PRO A 164 -3.64 6.08 -1.66
N ALA A 165 -4.05 4.99 -1.01
CA ALA A 165 -3.47 3.69 -1.30
C ALA A 165 -3.62 3.34 -2.79
N PHE A 166 -2.59 2.74 -3.37
CA PHE A 166 -2.55 2.37 -4.78
C PHE A 166 -1.95 0.97 -4.98
N GLU A 167 -2.18 0.40 -6.15
CA GLU A 167 -1.72 -0.96 -6.46
C GLU A 167 -0.51 -0.95 -7.40
N VAL A 168 0.40 -1.91 -7.17
CA VAL A 168 1.58 -2.16 -8.00
C VAL A 168 1.67 -3.64 -8.31
N VAL A 169 1.96 -3.99 -9.58
CA VAL A 169 2.07 -5.38 -10.03
C VAL A 169 3.53 -5.75 -10.21
N VAL A 170 4.01 -6.70 -9.43
CA VAL A 170 5.33 -7.33 -9.60
C VAL A 170 5.18 -8.51 -10.55
N SER A 171 5.45 -8.31 -11.84
CA SER A 171 5.27 -9.31 -12.90
C SER A 171 6.56 -9.80 -13.55
N ARG A 172 7.68 -9.11 -13.31
CA ARG A 172 8.98 -9.39 -13.93
C ARG A 172 10.01 -9.80 -12.89
N ASN A 173 10.81 -10.81 -13.24
CA ASN A 173 11.88 -11.28 -12.37
C ASN A 173 13.06 -10.30 -12.36
N LYS A 174 13.60 -10.02 -11.17
CA LYS A 174 14.76 -9.14 -10.93
C LYS A 174 14.60 -7.73 -11.50
N VAL A 175 13.41 -7.19 -11.47
CA VAL A 175 13.12 -5.81 -11.87
C VAL A 175 12.75 -5.01 -10.65
N THR A 176 13.38 -3.86 -10.45
CA THR A 176 12.94 -2.85 -9.49
C THR A 176 11.96 -1.90 -10.18
N ILE A 177 10.78 -1.76 -9.60
CA ILE A 177 9.74 -0.86 -10.09
C ILE A 177 9.94 0.49 -9.41
N ASP A 178 10.26 1.51 -10.20
CA ASP A 178 10.37 2.88 -9.73
C ASP A 178 8.97 3.52 -9.65
N LEU A 179 8.53 3.85 -8.43
CA LEU A 179 7.27 4.53 -8.16
C LEU A 179 7.37 6.05 -8.40
N GLY A 180 8.56 6.54 -8.70
CA GLY A 180 8.81 7.96 -8.91
C GLY A 180 8.70 8.77 -7.63
N THR A 181 8.18 9.99 -7.76
CA THR A 181 8.00 10.92 -6.65
C THR A 181 6.56 10.89 -6.13
N LEU A 182 6.42 10.50 -4.88
CA LEU A 182 5.15 10.44 -4.15
C LEU A 182 4.99 11.73 -3.35
N THR A 183 3.97 12.52 -3.66
CA THR A 183 3.77 13.86 -3.08
C THR A 183 2.50 13.91 -2.25
N ASP A 184 2.62 14.37 -0.99
CA ASP A 184 1.45 14.74 -0.18
C ASP A 184 0.96 16.15 -0.54
N GLU A 185 -0.29 16.40 -0.22
CA GLU A 185 -0.89 17.73 -0.23
C GLU A 185 -1.02 18.24 1.21
N TYR A 186 -1.07 19.57 1.40
CA TYR A 186 -1.44 20.11 2.71
C TYR A 186 -2.92 19.86 2.97
N GLU A 187 -3.23 19.46 4.20
CA GLU A 187 -4.60 19.53 4.66
C GLU A 187 -5.02 21.00 4.67
N LYS A 188 -6.12 21.32 4.00
CA LYS A 188 -6.70 22.65 4.08
C LYS A 188 -7.24 22.85 5.49
N GLU A 189 -6.74 23.87 6.18
CA GLU A 189 -7.31 24.27 7.45
C GLU A 189 -8.71 24.84 7.20
N ILE A 190 -9.71 24.21 7.84
CA ILE A 190 -11.09 24.72 7.80
C ILE A 190 -11.21 25.82 8.83
N THR A 191 -11.47 27.03 8.37
CA THR A 191 -11.69 28.17 9.26
C THR A 191 -13.14 28.62 9.22
N ILE A 192 -13.65 29.07 10.38
CA ILE A 192 -15.00 29.59 10.53
C ILE A 192 -14.90 31.00 11.12
N HIS A 193 -15.49 31.95 10.43
CA HIS A 193 -15.65 33.31 10.92
C HIS A 193 -17.12 33.64 10.96
N THR A 194 -17.58 34.24 12.07
CA THR A 194 -18.96 34.69 12.19
C THR A 194 -19.00 36.21 12.49
N THR A 195 -20.00 36.87 11.95
CA THR A 195 -20.28 38.26 12.23
C THR A 195 -21.77 38.47 12.39
N ALA A 196 -22.18 38.74 13.61
CA ALA A 196 -23.58 39.04 13.96
C ALA A 196 -23.84 40.54 13.88
N THR A 197 -24.91 40.95 13.22
CA THR A 197 -25.33 42.35 13.07
C THR A 197 -26.84 42.47 13.27
N ASP A 198 -27.29 43.70 13.60
CA ASP A 198 -28.71 44.07 13.53
C ASP A 198 -29.20 44.00 12.09
N LYS A 199 -30.35 43.37 11.87
CA LYS A 199 -30.90 43.23 10.52
C LYS A 199 -31.28 44.53 9.85
N GLU A 200 -31.73 45.53 10.64
CA GLU A 200 -32.22 46.80 10.11
C GLU A 200 -31.11 47.79 9.88
N THR A 201 -30.16 47.88 10.80
CA THR A 201 -29.07 48.88 10.76
C THR A 201 -27.78 48.32 10.16
N GLY A 202 -27.56 47.04 10.16
CA GLY A 202 -26.29 46.41 9.78
C GLY A 202 -25.18 46.57 10.80
N GLU A 203 -25.44 47.22 11.94
CA GLU A 203 -24.47 47.51 12.97
C GLU A 203 -24.24 46.33 13.91
N LYS A 204 -23.05 46.29 14.52
CA LYS A 204 -22.71 45.27 15.54
C LYS A 204 -23.27 45.57 16.91
N ILE A 205 -23.75 46.79 17.11
CA ILE A 205 -24.39 47.24 18.35
C ILE A 205 -25.90 47.30 18.09
N ILE A 206 -26.65 46.59 18.90
CA ILE A 206 -28.10 46.46 18.76
C ILE A 206 -28.77 47.15 19.94
N VAL A 207 -29.70 48.05 19.67
CA VAL A 207 -30.47 48.72 20.72
C VAL A 207 -31.54 47.75 21.22
N ALA A 208 -31.63 47.60 22.55
CA ALA A 208 -32.61 46.74 23.19
C ALA A 208 -34.05 47.16 22.82
N GLY A 209 -34.87 46.21 22.40
CA GLY A 209 -36.28 46.44 22.03
C GLY A 209 -37.11 45.18 22.32
N LYS A 210 -38.44 45.32 22.16
CA LYS A 210 -39.35 44.19 22.37
C LYS A 210 -39.12 43.01 21.39
N LYS A 211 -38.62 43.34 20.22
CA LYS A 211 -38.24 42.36 19.18
C LYS A 211 -37.01 42.89 18.44
N VAL A 212 -36.00 42.10 18.43
CA VAL A 212 -34.72 42.39 17.72
C VAL A 212 -34.46 41.21 16.78
N THR A 213 -34.01 41.49 15.58
CA THR A 213 -33.60 40.47 14.64
C THR A 213 -32.09 40.59 14.37
N ILE A 214 -31.36 39.55 14.69
CA ILE A 214 -29.94 39.41 14.46
C ILE A 214 -29.71 38.60 13.20
N VAL A 215 -28.83 39.07 12.34
CA VAL A 215 -28.32 38.30 11.20
C VAL A 215 -26.88 37.91 11.51
N ASP A 216 -26.61 36.63 11.57
CA ASP A 216 -25.26 36.13 11.73
C ASP A 216 -24.76 35.61 10.37
N THR A 217 -23.72 36.24 9.85
CA THR A 217 -23.05 35.84 8.61
C THR A 217 -21.90 34.92 8.96
N VAL A 218 -21.94 33.70 8.47
CA VAL A 218 -20.90 32.69 8.65
C VAL A 218 -20.10 32.56 7.38
N THR A 219 -18.80 32.83 7.47
CA THR A 219 -17.84 32.58 6.38
C THR A 219 -17.06 31.31 6.69
N LEU A 220 -17.03 30.40 5.76
CA LEU A 220 -16.37 29.11 5.86
C LEU A 220 -15.31 29.02 4.77
N ASP A 221 -14.05 28.85 5.16
CA ASP A 221 -12.93 28.66 4.23
C ASP A 221 -12.34 27.26 4.39
N GLY A 222 -11.72 26.75 3.33
CA GLY A 222 -11.05 25.45 3.35
C GLY A 222 -11.96 24.23 3.14
N LEU A 223 -13.26 24.42 2.86
CA LEU A 223 -14.18 23.31 2.59
C LEU A 223 -13.84 22.60 1.28
N GLU A 224 -14.03 21.27 1.25
CA GLU A 224 -13.87 20.44 0.06
C GLU A 224 -15.20 20.33 -0.70
N GLU A 225 -15.17 20.52 -2.02
CA GLU A 225 -16.34 20.37 -2.88
C GLU A 225 -16.89 18.92 -2.81
N GLY A 226 -18.21 18.81 -2.72
CA GLY A 226 -18.91 17.50 -2.67
C GLY A 226 -18.92 16.82 -1.29
N ARG A 227 -18.18 17.34 -0.30
CA ARG A 227 -18.20 16.82 1.08
C ARG A 227 -19.36 17.44 1.87
N LYS A 228 -20.00 16.63 2.72
CA LYS A 228 -21.08 17.11 3.60
C LYS A 228 -20.49 17.59 4.93
N TYR A 229 -20.89 18.78 5.34
CA TYR A 229 -20.52 19.39 6.61
C TYR A 229 -21.79 19.69 7.43
N GLN A 230 -21.66 19.72 8.74
CA GLN A 230 -22.70 20.14 9.66
C GLN A 230 -22.23 21.39 10.42
N LEU A 231 -22.92 22.50 10.21
CA LEU A 231 -22.71 23.70 11.01
C LEU A 231 -23.65 23.67 12.23
N LYS A 232 -23.11 23.94 13.41
CA LYS A 232 -23.86 24.12 14.65
C LYS A 232 -23.48 25.47 15.24
N GLY A 233 -24.48 26.25 15.60
CA GLY A 233 -24.29 27.56 16.23
C GLY A 233 -25.32 27.78 17.34
N TRP A 234 -24.95 28.55 18.35
CA TRP A 234 -25.82 28.98 19.41
C TRP A 234 -25.40 30.37 19.93
N GLN A 235 -26.32 31.04 20.57
CA GLN A 235 -26.06 32.36 21.15
C GLN A 235 -25.41 32.21 22.52
N MET A 236 -24.46 33.11 22.80
CA MET A 236 -23.75 33.12 24.09
C MET A 236 -23.97 34.43 24.82
N LEU A 237 -24.08 34.36 26.12
CA LEU A 237 -23.98 35.50 27.03
C LEU A 237 -22.50 35.80 27.27
N LYS A 238 -22.00 36.89 26.74
CA LYS A 238 -20.56 37.19 26.72
C LYS A 238 -19.96 37.31 28.11
N GLU A 239 -20.64 38.00 28.99
CA GLU A 239 -20.16 38.29 30.36
C GLU A 239 -20.11 37.04 31.23
N GLU A 240 -21.05 36.10 31.02
CA GLU A 240 -21.17 34.87 31.79
C GLU A 240 -20.46 33.70 31.15
N ASN A 241 -20.01 33.89 29.91
CA ASN A 241 -19.47 32.82 29.06
C ASN A 241 -20.37 31.55 29.04
N ALA A 242 -21.67 31.79 29.02
CA ALA A 242 -22.70 30.76 29.09
C ALA A 242 -23.60 30.82 27.85
N GLU A 243 -24.24 29.69 27.51
CA GLU A 243 -25.25 29.65 26.45
C GLU A 243 -26.48 30.45 26.82
N LEU A 244 -26.99 31.26 25.89
CA LEU A 244 -28.26 31.94 26.06
C LEU A 244 -29.39 30.89 25.95
N LEU A 245 -30.09 30.69 27.06
CA LEU A 245 -31.25 29.79 27.11
C LEU A 245 -32.52 30.65 27.31
N ILE A 246 -33.53 30.44 26.48
CA ILE A 246 -34.88 31.00 26.64
C ILE A 246 -35.80 29.87 27.11
N ASP A 247 -36.39 30.01 28.29
CA ASP A 247 -37.21 28.97 28.93
C ASP A 247 -36.48 27.61 29.03
N GLY A 248 -35.16 27.64 29.30
CA GLY A 248 -34.33 26.44 29.42
C GLY A 248 -34.02 25.74 28.10
N LYS A 249 -34.31 26.36 26.96
CA LYS A 249 -34.04 25.84 25.61
C LYS A 249 -33.06 26.74 24.87
N ARG A 250 -32.23 26.10 24.03
CA ARG A 250 -31.34 26.77 23.04
C ARG A 250 -32.12 27.44 21.93
#